data_4348ef8d69c440aa3d43bca96ec8715b
#
_entry.id   4348ef8d69c440aa3d43bca96ec8715b
#
_cell.length_a   1.000
_cell.length_b   1.000
_cell.length_c   1.000
_cell.angle_alpha   90.00
_cell.angle_beta   90.00
_cell.angle_gamma   90.00
#
_symmetry.space_group_name_H-M   'P 1'
#
loop_
_entity.id
_entity.type
_entity.pdbx_description
1 polymer ?
#
loop_
_entity_poly.entity_id
_entity_poly.type
_entity_poly.pdbx_seq_one_letter_code
_entity_poly.pdbx_strand_id
1 'polypeptide(L)'
;MKSKELFLVDGSGFIFRAYHALPPLTRPDGTPVGAVMGFCNMLHKLLTSHPDAHIAIIFDAARLNFRNEIYADYKAHRPPAPEDLVPQFPLIREASEAFGLPTIEMEGYEADDLIATYARLANDNGIDVTIVSSDKDLMQLVRDGVSMIDPMKQITIGREQVIEKFGVPPEQVIDVQSLCGDSVDNVPGVPGIGIKTAAQLISEYG
;
A
#
# COMPACT_ATOMS: atom_id res chain seq x y z
N MET A 1 6.12 24.05 16.61
CA MET A 1 4.79 23.62 16.10
C MET A 1 4.89 22.12 15.89
N LYS A 2 3.93 21.34 16.42
CA LYS A 2 3.90 19.88 16.14
C LYS A 2 3.77 19.69 14.64
N SER A 3 4.46 18.69 14.08
CA SER A 3 4.33 18.31 12.67
C SER A 3 2.86 18.11 12.34
N LYS A 4 2.42 18.67 11.21
CA LYS A 4 1.10 18.41 10.63
C LYS A 4 1.21 17.36 9.53
N GLU A 5 2.04 16.37 9.74
CA GLU A 5 2.31 15.30 8.79
C GLU A 5 1.75 13.97 9.29
N LEU A 6 1.00 13.30 8.43
CA LEU A 6 0.42 11.97 8.66
C LEU A 6 1.08 10.95 7.74
N PHE A 7 1.65 9.92 8.32
CA PHE A 7 2.15 8.74 7.61
C PHE A 7 1.06 7.65 7.62
N LEU A 8 0.65 7.22 6.45
CA LEU A 8 -0.26 6.09 6.24
C LEU A 8 0.55 4.91 5.72
N VAL A 9 0.73 3.90 6.56
CA VAL A 9 1.55 2.74 6.23
C VAL A 9 0.66 1.62 5.70
N ASP A 10 0.95 1.16 4.49
CA ASP A 10 0.38 -0.07 3.94
C ASP A 10 0.96 -1.27 4.70
N GLY A 11 0.24 -1.69 5.74
CA GLY A 11 0.64 -2.77 6.63
C GLY A 11 0.70 -4.12 5.93
N SER A 12 -0.22 -4.38 5.01
CA SER A 12 -0.26 -5.62 4.23
C SER A 12 0.97 -5.73 3.33
N GLY A 13 1.31 -4.66 2.61
CA GLY A 13 2.52 -4.59 1.81
C GLY A 13 3.79 -4.76 2.65
N PHE A 14 3.81 -4.20 3.87
CA PHE A 14 4.93 -4.35 4.81
C PHE A 14 5.09 -5.80 5.29
N ILE A 15 4.00 -6.52 5.57
CA ILE A 15 4.03 -7.91 6.01
C ILE A 15 4.69 -8.82 4.98
N PHE A 16 4.19 -8.81 3.75
CA PHE A 16 4.73 -9.66 2.68
C PHE A 16 6.19 -9.33 2.38
N ARG A 17 6.54 -8.07 2.43
CA ARG A 17 7.91 -7.62 2.26
C ARG A 17 8.82 -8.10 3.38
N ALA A 18 8.41 -7.95 4.64
CA ALA A 18 9.15 -8.43 5.80
C ALA A 18 9.37 -9.94 5.73
N TYR A 19 8.37 -10.69 5.31
CA TYR A 19 8.43 -12.12 5.11
C TYR A 19 9.50 -12.54 4.10
N HIS A 20 9.61 -11.84 2.97
CA HIS A 20 10.58 -12.16 1.93
C HIS A 20 11.98 -11.58 2.16
N ALA A 21 12.13 -10.63 3.09
CA ALA A 21 13.39 -9.95 3.33
C ALA A 21 14.33 -10.68 4.28
N LEU A 22 13.79 -11.53 5.14
CA LEU A 22 14.58 -12.23 6.17
C LEU A 22 14.53 -13.75 5.95
N PRO A 23 15.56 -14.48 6.36
CA PRO A 23 15.51 -15.94 6.41
C PRO A 23 14.45 -16.37 7.43
N PRO A 24 13.94 -17.61 7.33
CA PRO A 24 13.02 -18.16 8.31
C PRO A 24 13.60 -18.08 9.72
N LEU A 25 12.90 -17.37 10.60
CA LEU A 25 13.24 -17.26 12.03
C LEU A 25 12.09 -17.86 12.83
N THR A 26 12.44 -18.61 13.87
CA THR A 26 11.48 -19.24 14.78
C THR A 26 11.82 -18.94 16.24
N ARG A 27 10.81 -18.90 17.08
CA ARG A 27 10.95 -18.95 18.53
C ARG A 27 11.41 -20.34 18.97
N PRO A 28 11.88 -20.52 20.24
CA PRO A 28 12.23 -21.84 20.79
C PRO A 28 11.08 -22.85 20.77
N ASP A 29 9.83 -22.39 20.78
CA ASP A 29 8.62 -23.20 20.68
C ASP A 29 8.25 -23.60 19.24
N GLY A 30 9.03 -23.17 18.25
CA GLY A 30 8.81 -23.42 16.83
C GLY A 30 7.93 -22.40 16.12
N THR A 31 7.39 -21.40 16.81
CA THR A 31 6.56 -20.35 16.19
C THR A 31 7.37 -19.51 15.20
N PRO A 32 6.96 -19.41 13.92
CA PRO A 32 7.64 -18.55 12.96
C PRO A 32 7.47 -17.06 13.30
N VAL A 33 8.56 -16.28 13.24
CA VAL A 33 8.58 -14.86 13.63
C VAL A 33 9.42 -14.00 12.69
N GLY A 34 9.86 -14.53 11.54
CA GLY A 34 10.69 -13.78 10.59
C GLY A 34 9.99 -12.51 10.08
N ALA A 35 8.73 -12.63 9.66
CA ALA A 35 7.95 -11.48 9.21
C ALA A 35 7.67 -10.48 10.34
N VAL A 36 7.39 -10.95 11.57
CA VAL A 36 7.23 -10.09 12.74
C VAL A 36 8.49 -9.27 12.99
N MET A 37 9.67 -9.90 12.99
CA MET A 37 10.94 -9.22 13.18
C MET A 37 11.21 -8.19 12.09
N GLY A 38 11.02 -8.56 10.83
CA GLY A 38 11.20 -7.65 9.71
C GLY A 38 10.27 -6.44 9.77
N PHE A 39 9.01 -6.70 10.09
CA PHE A 39 7.99 -5.67 10.26
C PHE A 39 8.34 -4.69 11.40
N CYS A 40 8.71 -5.21 12.57
CA CYS A 40 9.16 -4.39 13.70
C CYS A 40 10.37 -3.52 13.35
N ASN A 41 11.35 -4.08 12.62
CA ASN A 41 12.52 -3.32 12.17
C ASN A 41 12.14 -2.17 11.23
N MET A 42 11.18 -2.40 10.32
CA MET A 42 10.70 -1.38 9.40
C MET A 42 9.95 -0.27 10.17
N LEU A 43 9.07 -0.63 11.11
CA LEU A 43 8.37 0.34 11.97
C LEU A 43 9.35 1.14 12.83
N HIS A 44 10.29 0.48 13.48
CA HIS A 44 11.31 1.16 14.30
C HIS A 44 12.10 2.17 13.47
N LYS A 45 12.50 1.79 12.25
CA LYS A 45 13.20 2.71 11.34
C LYS A 45 12.32 3.91 10.97
N LEU A 46 11.04 3.68 10.66
CA LEU A 46 10.10 4.76 10.32
C LEU A 46 9.93 5.74 11.48
N LEU A 47 9.67 5.22 12.69
CA LEU A 47 9.50 6.02 13.90
C LEU A 47 10.75 6.83 14.25
N THR A 48 11.94 6.24 14.11
CA THR A 48 13.19 6.95 14.42
C THR A 48 13.55 8.00 13.38
N SER A 49 13.13 7.80 12.13
CA SER A 49 13.36 8.78 11.05
C SER A 49 12.36 9.94 11.08
N HIS A 50 11.17 9.72 11.65
CA HIS A 50 10.07 10.70 11.68
C HIS A 50 9.45 10.83 13.07
N PRO A 51 10.22 11.31 14.07
CA PRO A 51 9.82 11.28 15.49
C PRO A 51 8.62 12.16 15.81
N ASP A 52 8.34 13.17 15.00
CA ASP A 52 7.23 14.12 15.20
C ASP A 52 6.00 13.82 14.33
N ALA A 53 6.07 12.82 13.47
CA ALA A 53 4.98 12.47 12.55
C ALA A 53 3.88 11.66 13.28
N HIS A 54 2.64 11.85 12.83
CA HIS A 54 1.56 10.94 13.17
C HIS A 54 1.60 9.73 12.22
N ILE A 55 1.60 8.53 12.76
CA ILE A 55 1.71 7.30 11.95
C ILE A 55 0.52 6.42 12.24
N ALA A 56 -0.16 5.94 11.20
CA ALA A 56 -1.20 4.92 11.28
C ALA A 56 -0.85 3.76 10.34
N ILE A 57 -1.16 2.53 10.77
CA ILE A 57 -0.93 1.32 9.99
C ILE A 57 -2.27 0.80 9.51
N ILE A 58 -2.39 0.57 8.22
CA ILE A 58 -3.61 0.11 7.59
C ILE A 58 -3.42 -1.33 7.10
N PHE A 59 -4.33 -2.21 7.49
CA PHE A 59 -4.33 -3.60 7.10
C PHE A 59 -5.57 -3.96 6.28
N ASP A 60 -5.45 -4.99 5.44
CA ASP A 60 -6.60 -5.69 4.91
C ASP A 60 -7.26 -6.52 6.01
N ALA A 61 -8.56 -6.34 6.22
CA ALA A 61 -9.32 -7.12 7.19
C ALA A 61 -9.55 -8.56 6.71
N ALA A 62 -9.75 -8.74 5.40
CA ALA A 62 -10.03 -10.03 4.78
C ALA A 62 -9.52 -10.08 3.33
N ARG A 63 -9.48 -11.30 2.77
CA ARG A 63 -9.12 -11.50 1.36
C ARG A 63 -10.22 -11.07 0.39
N LEU A 64 -11.48 -11.22 0.79
CA LEU A 64 -12.65 -10.85 -0.02
C LEU A 64 -13.15 -9.48 0.39
N ASN A 65 -13.55 -8.71 -0.61
CA ASN A 65 -14.07 -7.36 -0.45
C ASN A 65 -15.17 -7.07 -1.49
N PHE A 66 -15.74 -5.88 -1.51
CA PHE A 66 -16.83 -5.51 -2.41
C PHE A 66 -16.49 -5.67 -3.90
N ARG A 67 -15.20 -5.62 -4.28
CA ARG A 67 -14.78 -5.81 -5.69
C ARG A 67 -15.05 -7.22 -6.19
N ASN A 68 -15.02 -8.22 -5.30
CA ASN A 68 -15.37 -9.59 -5.66
C ASN A 68 -16.87 -9.76 -5.93
N GLU A 69 -17.73 -8.89 -5.38
CA GLU A 69 -19.17 -8.86 -5.71
C GLU A 69 -19.40 -8.27 -7.11
N ILE A 70 -18.56 -7.31 -7.53
CA ILE A 70 -18.61 -6.68 -8.86
C ILE A 70 -17.95 -7.59 -9.92
N TYR A 71 -16.79 -8.17 -9.59
CA TYR A 71 -15.98 -9.00 -10.48
C TYR A 71 -15.40 -10.18 -9.69
N ALA A 72 -16.01 -11.36 -9.85
CA ALA A 72 -15.68 -12.54 -9.06
C ALA A 72 -14.22 -13.02 -9.23
N ASP A 73 -13.62 -12.74 -10.40
CA ASP A 73 -12.24 -13.11 -10.70
C ASP A 73 -11.19 -12.11 -10.19
N TYR A 74 -11.61 -11.02 -9.52
CA TYR A 74 -10.68 -10.05 -8.92
C TYR A 74 -9.75 -10.73 -7.92
N LYS A 75 -8.44 -10.62 -8.15
CA LYS A 75 -7.37 -11.26 -7.37
C LYS A 75 -7.51 -12.79 -7.20
N ALA A 76 -8.34 -13.48 -8.02
CA ALA A 76 -8.66 -14.89 -7.85
C ALA A 76 -7.44 -15.82 -8.02
N HIS A 77 -6.47 -15.43 -8.84
CA HIS A 77 -5.26 -16.22 -9.09
C HIS A 77 -4.16 -16.02 -8.01
N ARG A 78 -4.34 -15.09 -7.05
CA ARG A 78 -3.38 -14.90 -5.98
C ARG A 78 -3.34 -16.15 -5.08
N PRO A 79 -2.15 -16.74 -4.85
CA PRO A 79 -2.04 -17.90 -3.96
C PRO A 79 -2.45 -17.53 -2.53
N PRO A 80 -2.82 -18.51 -1.71
CA PRO A 80 -3.00 -18.28 -0.27
C PRO A 80 -1.68 -17.81 0.36
N ALA A 81 -1.78 -17.15 1.51
CA ALA A 81 -0.59 -16.79 2.27
C ALA A 81 0.21 -18.07 2.65
N PRO A 82 1.55 -18.01 2.67
CA PRO A 82 2.38 -19.11 3.15
C PRO A 82 1.96 -19.60 4.54
N GLU A 83 1.98 -20.91 4.75
CA GLU A 83 1.51 -21.52 6.01
C GLU A 83 2.25 -21.00 7.24
N ASP A 84 3.55 -20.72 7.13
CA ASP A 84 4.38 -20.16 8.19
C ASP A 84 4.22 -18.64 8.34
N LEU A 85 3.57 -17.94 7.40
CA LEU A 85 3.21 -16.53 7.53
C LEU A 85 1.89 -16.35 8.28
N VAL A 86 0.93 -17.27 8.11
CA VAL A 86 -0.42 -17.15 8.71
C VAL A 86 -0.38 -16.88 10.21
N PRO A 87 0.38 -17.63 11.04
CA PRO A 87 0.44 -17.40 12.49
C PRO A 87 1.12 -16.08 12.87
N GLN A 88 1.80 -15.42 11.93
CA GLN A 88 2.49 -14.15 12.18
C GLN A 88 1.58 -12.92 12.03
N PHE A 89 0.45 -13.02 11.32
CA PHE A 89 -0.49 -11.89 11.17
C PHE A 89 -0.99 -11.32 12.50
N PRO A 90 -1.51 -12.14 13.45
CA PRO A 90 -1.92 -11.59 14.74
C PRO A 90 -0.75 -11.00 15.53
N LEU A 91 0.43 -11.64 15.49
CA LEU A 91 1.62 -11.14 16.19
C LEU A 91 2.10 -9.79 15.65
N ILE A 92 1.93 -9.54 14.35
CA ILE A 92 2.26 -8.25 13.72
C ILE A 92 1.28 -7.16 14.18
N ARG A 93 -0.02 -7.48 14.32
CA ARG A 93 -1.00 -6.55 14.87
C ARG A 93 -0.68 -6.20 16.34
N GLU A 94 -0.41 -7.20 17.16
CA GLU A 94 0.04 -7.02 18.54
C GLU A 94 1.32 -6.15 18.63
N ALA A 95 2.28 -6.39 17.73
CA ALA A 95 3.50 -5.59 17.67
C ALA A 95 3.19 -4.12 17.33
N SER A 96 2.29 -3.87 16.37
CA SER A 96 1.89 -2.51 16.00
C SER A 96 1.26 -1.76 17.18
N GLU A 97 0.39 -2.43 17.92
CA GLU A 97 -0.21 -1.89 19.15
C GLU A 97 0.84 -1.64 20.24
N ALA A 98 1.81 -2.55 20.39
CA ALA A 98 2.91 -2.40 21.35
C ALA A 98 3.83 -1.22 21.03
N PHE A 99 3.96 -0.83 19.75
CA PHE A 99 4.61 0.41 19.33
C PHE A 99 3.77 1.66 19.63
N GLY A 100 2.51 1.51 20.09
CA GLY A 100 1.59 2.61 20.35
C GLY A 100 1.00 3.22 19.07
N LEU A 101 1.02 2.49 17.95
CA LEU A 101 0.53 2.96 16.67
C LEU A 101 -0.92 2.52 16.45
N PRO A 102 -1.82 3.42 16.01
CA PRO A 102 -3.15 3.03 15.61
C PRO A 102 -3.10 2.09 14.41
N THR A 103 -3.85 1.00 14.53
CA THR A 103 -4.07 0.04 13.44
C THR A 103 -5.50 0.19 12.94
N ILE A 104 -5.67 0.20 11.62
CA ILE A 104 -6.95 0.43 10.97
C ILE A 104 -7.19 -0.69 9.97
N GLU A 105 -8.34 -1.34 10.08
CA GLU A 105 -8.85 -2.31 9.11
C GLU A 105 -10.37 -2.23 9.06
N MET A 106 -10.99 -2.59 7.95
CA MET A 106 -12.44 -2.57 7.78
C MET A 106 -12.89 -3.72 6.89
N GLU A 107 -13.82 -4.51 7.37
CA GLU A 107 -14.43 -5.59 6.58
C GLU A 107 -15.09 -5.05 5.31
N GLY A 108 -14.93 -5.78 4.22
CA GLY A 108 -15.48 -5.42 2.92
C GLY A 108 -14.66 -4.42 2.11
N TYR A 109 -13.60 -3.84 2.69
CA TYR A 109 -12.70 -2.89 2.03
C TYR A 109 -11.25 -3.37 2.10
N GLU A 110 -10.45 -2.91 1.13
CA GLU A 110 -9.01 -3.12 1.14
C GLU A 110 -8.27 -2.00 1.88
N ALA A 111 -7.04 -2.27 2.29
CA ALA A 111 -6.17 -1.24 2.89
C ALA A 111 -6.08 0.01 2.01
N ASP A 112 -6.03 -0.15 0.69
CA ASP A 112 -5.93 0.94 -0.28
C ASP A 112 -7.13 1.90 -0.22
N ASP A 113 -8.35 1.37 0.01
CA ASP A 113 -9.57 2.18 0.14
C ASP A 113 -9.51 3.07 1.39
N LEU A 114 -8.99 2.50 2.47
CA LEU A 114 -8.80 3.21 3.74
C LEU A 114 -7.68 4.24 3.63
N ILE A 115 -6.54 3.87 3.02
CA ILE A 115 -5.43 4.79 2.76
C ILE A 115 -5.92 5.98 1.93
N ALA A 116 -6.65 5.73 0.84
CA ALA A 116 -7.21 6.79 0.00
C ALA A 116 -8.15 7.71 0.77
N THR A 117 -9.03 7.11 1.60
CA THR A 117 -10.00 7.86 2.41
C THR A 117 -9.29 8.74 3.44
N TYR A 118 -8.35 8.19 4.20
CA TYR A 118 -7.64 8.96 5.22
C TYR A 118 -6.69 10.00 4.61
N ALA A 119 -6.03 9.69 3.48
CA ALA A 119 -5.20 10.65 2.76
C ALA A 119 -6.03 11.87 2.31
N ARG A 120 -7.21 11.62 1.73
CA ARG A 120 -8.12 12.69 1.33
C ARG A 120 -8.58 13.52 2.53
N LEU A 121 -9.10 12.86 3.57
CA LEU A 121 -9.61 13.55 4.76
C LEU A 121 -8.53 14.39 5.46
N ALA A 122 -7.32 13.87 5.59
CA ALA A 122 -6.21 14.60 6.20
C ALA A 122 -5.80 15.81 5.35
N ASN A 123 -5.63 15.61 4.05
CA ASN A 123 -5.23 16.68 3.14
C ASN A 123 -6.30 17.80 3.05
N ASP A 124 -7.59 17.43 3.01
CA ASP A 124 -8.70 18.40 3.03
C ASP A 124 -8.73 19.24 4.33
N ASN A 125 -8.10 18.75 5.41
CA ASN A 125 -7.92 19.47 6.67
C ASN A 125 -6.54 20.14 6.83
N GLY A 126 -5.77 20.24 5.74
CA GLY A 126 -4.47 20.93 5.70
C GLY A 126 -3.36 20.17 6.43
N ILE A 127 -3.45 18.83 6.46
CA ILE A 127 -2.43 17.93 6.97
C ILE A 127 -1.72 17.31 5.77
N ASP A 128 -0.40 17.44 5.71
CA ASP A 128 0.40 16.77 4.70
C ASP A 128 0.41 15.26 4.97
N VAL A 129 0.31 14.46 3.89
CA VAL A 129 0.23 13.01 3.98
C VAL A 129 1.38 12.37 3.23
N THR A 130 2.02 11.42 3.89
CA THR A 130 3.00 10.54 3.27
C THR A 130 2.49 9.09 3.32
N ILE A 131 2.19 8.53 2.15
CA ILE A 131 1.79 7.13 2.01
C ILE A 131 3.05 6.27 1.93
N VAL A 132 3.19 5.30 2.82
CA VAL A 132 4.37 4.41 2.85
C VAL A 132 3.97 3.06 2.24
N SER A 133 4.17 2.94 0.94
CA SER A 133 3.89 1.74 0.16
C SER A 133 4.73 1.70 -1.11
N SER A 134 4.93 0.51 -1.66
CA SER A 134 5.50 0.32 -3.01
C SER A 134 4.45 -0.01 -4.05
N ASP A 135 3.18 0.00 -3.65
CA ASP A 135 2.10 -0.29 -4.58
C ASP A 135 1.92 0.86 -5.57
N LYS A 136 1.99 0.52 -6.86
CA LYS A 136 1.82 1.49 -7.95
C LYS A 136 0.41 2.07 -8.01
N ASP A 137 -0.57 1.33 -7.51
CA ASP A 137 -1.98 1.71 -7.60
C ASP A 137 -2.30 2.88 -6.68
N LEU A 138 -1.56 3.01 -5.57
CA LEU A 138 -1.65 4.18 -4.69
C LEU A 138 -1.04 5.45 -5.29
N MET A 139 -0.29 5.36 -6.40
CA MET A 139 0.27 6.54 -7.09
C MET A 139 -0.80 7.49 -7.62
N GLN A 140 -2.04 7.00 -7.85
CA GLN A 140 -3.20 7.83 -8.20
C GLN A 140 -3.58 8.84 -7.11
N LEU A 141 -3.12 8.64 -5.87
CA LEU A 141 -3.42 9.50 -4.73
C LEU A 141 -2.46 10.69 -4.60
N VAL A 142 -1.34 10.66 -5.33
CA VAL A 142 -0.31 11.71 -5.28
C VAL A 142 -0.88 13.02 -5.80
N ARG A 143 -0.74 14.08 -5.00
CA ARG A 143 -1.19 15.44 -5.30
C ARG A 143 -0.53 16.43 -4.34
N ASP A 144 -0.85 17.71 -4.45
CA ASP A 144 -0.36 18.72 -3.50
C ASP A 144 -0.75 18.33 -2.07
N GLY A 145 0.25 18.23 -1.19
CA GLY A 145 0.08 17.78 0.19
C GLY A 145 -0.04 16.26 0.37
N VAL A 146 0.02 15.45 -0.70
CA VAL A 146 0.04 13.98 -0.63
C VAL A 146 1.18 13.42 -1.46
N SER A 147 2.13 12.76 -0.82
CA SER A 147 3.25 12.06 -1.47
C SER A 147 3.30 10.59 -1.05
N MET A 148 4.15 9.81 -1.70
CA MET A 148 4.43 8.44 -1.31
C MET A 148 5.93 8.25 -1.04
N ILE A 149 6.26 7.26 -0.22
CA ILE A 149 7.62 6.75 -0.05
C ILE A 149 7.62 5.26 -0.35
N ASP A 150 8.46 4.85 -1.29
CA ASP A 150 8.82 3.43 -1.43
C ASP A 150 9.86 3.08 -0.36
N PRO A 151 9.47 2.31 0.68
CA PRO A 151 10.36 2.05 1.81
C PRO A 151 11.55 1.16 1.47
N MET A 152 11.54 0.49 0.31
CA MET A 152 12.67 -0.35 -0.14
C MET A 152 13.71 0.44 -0.88
N LYS A 153 13.26 1.24 -1.81
CA LYS A 153 14.14 2.08 -2.63
C LYS A 153 14.54 3.34 -1.89
N GLN A 154 13.81 3.66 -0.80
CA GLN A 154 13.97 4.90 -0.03
C GLN A 154 13.88 6.15 -0.92
N ILE A 155 12.94 6.11 -1.85
CA ILE A 155 12.66 7.22 -2.75
C ILE A 155 11.29 7.79 -2.44
N THR A 156 11.19 9.10 -2.53
CA THR A 156 9.91 9.80 -2.52
C THR A 156 9.32 9.75 -3.92
N ILE A 157 8.03 9.44 -3.98
CA ILE A 157 7.24 9.40 -5.20
C ILE A 157 6.30 10.59 -5.16
N GLY A 158 6.58 11.56 -5.99
CA GLY A 158 5.74 12.72 -6.27
C GLY A 158 5.19 12.64 -7.69
N ARG A 159 4.62 13.74 -8.14
CA ARG A 159 4.01 13.88 -9.48
C ARG A 159 4.93 13.43 -10.62
N GLU A 160 6.20 13.81 -10.57
CA GLU A 160 7.18 13.49 -11.62
C GLU A 160 7.41 11.98 -11.74
N GLN A 161 7.56 11.28 -10.63
CA GLN A 161 7.74 9.82 -10.60
C GLN A 161 6.49 9.08 -11.09
N VAL A 162 5.30 9.61 -10.83
CA VAL A 162 4.05 9.07 -11.38
C VAL A 162 4.05 9.22 -12.91
N ILE A 163 4.39 10.39 -13.43
CA ILE A 163 4.48 10.64 -14.87
C ILE A 163 5.53 9.74 -15.53
N GLU A 164 6.69 9.56 -14.88
CA GLU A 164 7.72 8.62 -15.36
C GLU A 164 7.19 7.20 -15.46
N LYS A 165 6.39 6.76 -14.47
CA LYS A 165 5.86 5.40 -14.36
C LYS A 165 4.70 5.13 -15.31
N PHE A 166 3.73 6.04 -15.37
CA PHE A 166 2.46 5.85 -16.09
C PHE A 166 2.36 6.60 -17.41
N GLY A 167 3.24 7.59 -17.66
CA GLY A 167 3.18 8.46 -18.84
C GLY A 167 2.14 9.57 -18.74
N VAL A 168 1.41 9.64 -17.63
CA VAL A 168 0.36 10.63 -17.35
C VAL A 168 0.49 11.14 -15.91
N PRO A 169 -0.09 12.29 -15.57
CA PRO A 169 -0.13 12.77 -14.19
C PRO A 169 -1.05 11.89 -13.28
N PRO A 170 -0.91 12.00 -11.95
CA PRO A 170 -1.64 11.16 -10.99
C PRO A 170 -3.15 11.10 -11.21
N GLU A 171 -3.77 12.21 -11.54
CA GLU A 171 -5.21 12.34 -11.78
C GLU A 171 -5.73 11.55 -12.99
N GLN A 172 -4.85 11.08 -13.88
CA GLN A 172 -5.19 10.28 -15.06
C GLN A 172 -4.72 8.81 -14.94
N VAL A 173 -4.15 8.42 -13.80
CA VAL A 173 -3.67 7.04 -13.60
C VAL A 173 -4.82 6.04 -13.69
N ILE A 174 -5.99 6.39 -13.15
CA ILE A 174 -7.19 5.53 -13.20
C ILE A 174 -7.59 5.28 -14.67
N ASP A 175 -7.58 6.31 -15.51
CA ASP A 175 -7.96 6.19 -16.91
C ASP A 175 -6.99 5.29 -17.69
N VAL A 176 -5.68 5.46 -17.45
CA VAL A 176 -4.66 4.58 -18.02
C VAL A 176 -4.85 3.13 -17.58
N GLN A 177 -5.07 2.91 -16.28
CA GLN A 177 -5.27 1.56 -15.74
C GLN A 177 -6.59 0.95 -16.24
N SER A 178 -7.63 1.73 -16.43
CA SER A 178 -8.90 1.27 -17.01
C SER A 178 -8.73 0.75 -18.44
N LEU A 179 -7.83 1.35 -19.23
CA LEU A 179 -7.53 0.90 -20.58
C LEU A 179 -6.57 -0.30 -20.61
N CYS A 180 -5.48 -0.26 -19.84
CA CYS A 180 -4.47 -1.31 -19.89
C CYS A 180 -4.78 -2.52 -18.98
N GLY A 181 -5.71 -2.39 -18.04
CA GLY A 181 -5.98 -3.39 -17.02
C GLY A 181 -4.85 -3.56 -16.01
N ASP A 182 -5.01 -4.53 -15.13
CA ASP A 182 -3.98 -4.96 -14.18
C ASP A 182 -3.92 -6.49 -14.08
N SER A 183 -2.83 -7.05 -14.60
CA SER A 183 -2.62 -8.50 -14.57
C SER A 183 -2.31 -9.03 -13.15
N VAL A 184 -1.80 -8.18 -12.24
CA VAL A 184 -1.51 -8.57 -10.86
C VAL A 184 -2.80 -8.76 -10.08
N ASP A 185 -3.80 -7.96 -10.37
CA ASP A 185 -5.12 -8.02 -9.74
C ASP A 185 -6.16 -8.76 -10.58
N ASN A 186 -5.73 -9.32 -11.71
CA ASN A 186 -6.59 -10.01 -12.67
C ASN A 186 -7.72 -9.11 -13.21
N VAL A 187 -7.42 -7.83 -13.40
CA VAL A 187 -8.35 -6.87 -13.99
C VAL A 187 -8.10 -6.80 -15.48
N PRO A 188 -9.08 -7.17 -16.33
CA PRO A 188 -8.92 -7.13 -17.77
C PRO A 188 -8.84 -5.69 -18.29
N GLY A 189 -7.91 -5.45 -19.21
CA GLY A 189 -7.87 -4.22 -20.00
C GLY A 189 -8.40 -4.45 -21.41
N VAL A 190 -8.25 -3.42 -22.24
CA VAL A 190 -8.55 -3.53 -23.67
C VAL A 190 -7.44 -4.36 -24.35
N PRO A 191 -7.78 -5.42 -25.11
CA PRO A 191 -6.79 -6.27 -25.75
C PRO A 191 -5.81 -5.48 -26.62
N GLY A 192 -4.52 -5.69 -26.39
CA GLY A 192 -3.45 -5.01 -27.12
C GLY A 192 -3.09 -3.60 -26.62
N ILE A 193 -3.78 -3.08 -25.61
CA ILE A 193 -3.48 -1.79 -25.00
C ILE A 193 -2.63 -2.01 -23.73
N GLY A 194 -1.36 -1.64 -23.81
CA GLY A 194 -0.48 -1.56 -22.62
C GLY A 194 -0.39 -0.14 -22.10
N ILE A 195 0.32 0.05 -20.97
CA ILE A 195 0.45 1.34 -20.29
C ILE A 195 0.87 2.47 -21.24
N LYS A 196 1.86 2.25 -22.12
CA LYS A 196 2.35 3.29 -23.06
C LYS A 196 1.29 3.72 -24.05
N THR A 197 0.56 2.77 -24.62
CA THR A 197 -0.52 3.05 -25.57
C THR A 197 -1.70 3.72 -24.87
N ALA A 198 -2.05 3.25 -23.68
CA ALA A 198 -3.09 3.86 -22.84
C ALA A 198 -2.74 5.33 -22.53
N ALA A 199 -1.52 5.58 -22.05
CA ALA A 199 -1.05 6.93 -21.74
C ALA A 199 -1.09 7.87 -22.96
N GLN A 200 -0.71 7.37 -24.14
CA GLN A 200 -0.79 8.13 -25.38
C GLN A 200 -2.24 8.49 -25.74
N LEU A 201 -3.15 7.52 -25.63
CA LEU A 201 -4.58 7.75 -25.91
C LEU A 201 -5.18 8.77 -24.95
N ILE A 202 -4.90 8.63 -23.64
CA ILE A 202 -5.38 9.59 -22.63
C ILE A 202 -4.79 10.99 -22.86
N SER A 203 -3.52 11.08 -23.24
CA SER A 203 -2.89 12.38 -23.51
C SER A 203 -3.43 13.07 -24.77
N GLU A 204 -3.91 12.30 -25.76
CA GLU A 204 -4.39 12.80 -27.04
C GLU A 204 -5.90 13.09 -27.03
N TYR A 205 -6.69 12.29 -26.34
CA TYR A 205 -8.15 12.34 -26.40
C TYR A 205 -8.84 12.68 -25.05
N GLY A 206 -8.11 12.68 -23.95
CA GLY A 206 -8.63 12.98 -22.60
C GLY A 206 -9.07 11.76 -21.84
#